data_d1a1a4874400b47a5c036f2682b910b1
#
_entry.id   d1a1a4874400b47a5c036f2682b910b1
#
_cell.length_a   1.000
_cell.length_b   1.000
_cell.length_c   1.000
_cell.angle_alpha   90.00
_cell.angle_beta   90.00
_cell.angle_gamma   90.00
#
_symmetry.space_group_name_H-M   'P 1'
#
loop_
_entity.id
_entity.type
_entity.pdbx_description
1 polymer ?
#
loop_
_entity_poly.entity_id
_entity_poly.type
_entity_poly.pdbx_seq_one_letter_code
_entity_poly.pdbx_strand_id
1 'polypeptide(L)' 'MEIQDKIINAFKETGQAMRPGELAEKAGLDKKEVEKAIKKMKDAGTLHSPKRCFYDINR' A
#
# COMPACT_ATOMS: atom_id res chain seq x y z
N MET A 1 9.25 5.56 12.50
CA MET A 1 9.01 5.12 11.14
C MET A 1 7.55 5.06 10.84
N GLU A 2 7.16 5.68 9.78
CA GLU A 2 5.77 5.77 9.42
C GLU A 2 5.30 4.49 8.73
N ILE A 3 4.06 4.12 8.99
CA ILE A 3 3.44 2.99 8.31
C ILE A 3 3.44 3.22 6.80
N GLN A 4 3.24 4.47 6.39
CA GLN A 4 3.24 4.81 4.97
C GLN A 4 4.58 4.52 4.32
N ASP A 5 5.67 4.78 5.01
CA ASP A 5 7.01 4.50 4.48
C ASP A 5 7.20 3.00 4.26
N LYS A 6 6.73 2.18 5.18
CA LYS A 6 6.82 0.74 5.05
C LYS A 6 6.01 0.24 3.86
N ILE A 7 4.83 0.83 3.65
CA ILE A 7 3.98 0.47 2.53
C ILE A 7 4.64 0.85 1.21
N ILE A 8 5.19 2.05 1.14
CA ILE A 8 5.87 2.50 -0.07
C ILE A 8 7.07 1.60 -0.38
N ASN A 9 7.84 1.25 0.63
CA ASN A 9 8.98 0.35 0.45
C ASN A 9 8.54 -1.01 -0.06
N ALA A 10 7.44 -1.54 0.45
CA ALA A 10 6.92 -2.82 0.00
C ALA A 10 6.54 -2.77 -1.49
N PHE A 11 5.91 -1.70 -1.92
CA PHE A 11 5.58 -1.53 -3.33
C PHE A 11 6.83 -1.41 -4.19
N LYS A 12 7.83 -0.69 -3.73
CA LYS A 12 9.08 -0.55 -4.46
C LYS A 12 9.79 -1.88 -4.62
N GLU A 13 9.80 -2.68 -3.57
CA GLU A 13 10.43 -4.00 -3.62
C GLU A 13 9.69 -4.95 -4.56
N THR A 14 8.37 -4.92 -4.53
CA THR A 14 7.56 -5.79 -5.36
C THR A 14 7.55 -5.34 -6.82
N GLY A 15 7.53 -4.03 -7.03
CA GLY A 15 7.48 -3.47 -8.37
C GLY A 15 6.15 -3.63 -9.08
N GLN A 16 5.10 -3.97 -8.35
CA GLN A 16 3.79 -4.20 -8.95
C GLN A 16 2.69 -3.92 -7.94
N ALA A 17 1.45 -3.82 -8.44
CA ALA A 17 0.29 -3.60 -7.59
C ALA A 17 0.06 -4.77 -6.64
N MET A 18 -0.46 -4.48 -5.45
CA MET A 18 -0.74 -5.49 -4.45
C MET A 18 -2.07 -5.22 -3.79
N ARG A 19 -2.66 -6.28 -3.25
CA ARG A 19 -3.85 -6.17 -2.42
C ARG A 19 -3.45 -5.75 -1.01
N PRO A 20 -4.38 -5.14 -0.25
CA PRO A 20 -4.07 -4.77 1.14
C PRO A 20 -3.59 -5.95 1.99
N GLY A 21 -4.18 -7.12 1.82
CA GLY A 21 -3.76 -8.31 2.58
C GLY A 21 -2.34 -8.73 2.27
N GLU A 22 -1.99 -8.75 1.00
CA GLU A 22 -0.63 -9.09 0.58
C GLU A 22 0.37 -8.05 1.08
N LEU A 23 -0.03 -6.79 0.99
CA LEU A 23 0.82 -5.69 1.43
C LEU A 23 1.06 -5.76 2.93
N ALA A 24 0.03 -6.10 3.71
CA ALA A 24 0.17 -6.24 5.14
C ALA A 24 1.17 -7.33 5.51
N GLU A 25 1.11 -8.46 4.82
CA GLU A 25 2.04 -9.56 5.06
C GLU A 25 3.46 -9.17 4.69
N LYS A 26 3.63 -8.55 3.54
CA LYS A 26 4.97 -8.16 3.08
C LYS A 26 5.59 -7.09 3.96
N ALA A 27 4.79 -6.14 4.41
CA ALA A 27 5.29 -5.05 5.25
C ALA A 27 5.33 -5.41 6.73
N GLY A 28 4.76 -6.55 7.11
CA GLY A 28 4.72 -6.97 8.50
C GLY A 28 3.79 -6.11 9.34
N LEU A 29 2.67 -5.67 8.77
CA LEU A 29 1.73 -4.79 9.43
C LEU A 29 0.37 -5.46 9.55
N ASP A 30 -0.47 -4.89 10.44
CA ASP A 30 -1.86 -5.31 10.56
C ASP A 30 -2.64 -4.89 9.33
N LYS A 31 -3.52 -5.76 8.86
CA LYS A 31 -4.35 -5.48 7.71
C LYS A 31 -5.17 -4.21 7.92
N LYS A 32 -5.72 -4.02 9.13
CA LYS A 32 -6.52 -2.83 9.43
C LYS A 32 -5.70 -1.55 9.30
N GLU A 33 -4.47 -1.57 9.78
CA GLU A 33 -3.59 -0.41 9.67
C GLU A 33 -3.23 -0.13 8.22
N VAL A 34 -2.98 -1.19 7.46
CA VAL A 34 -2.67 -1.05 6.04
C VAL A 34 -3.85 -0.45 5.29
N GLU A 35 -5.07 -0.91 5.58
CA GLU A 35 -6.26 -0.38 4.92
C GLU A 35 -6.45 1.10 5.22
N LYS A 36 -6.24 1.51 6.46
CA LYS A 36 -6.34 2.92 6.84
C LYS A 36 -5.29 3.76 6.13
N ALA A 37 -4.07 3.26 6.09
CA ALA A 37 -2.98 3.98 5.44
C ALA A 37 -3.21 4.08 3.93
N ILE A 38 -3.68 3.01 3.31
CA ILE A 38 -3.98 3.01 1.88
C ILE A 38 -5.04 4.06 1.56
N LYS A 39 -6.08 4.14 2.38
CA LYS A 39 -7.13 5.12 2.16
C LYS A 39 -6.57 6.55 2.22
N LYS A 40 -5.75 6.83 3.22
CA LYS A 40 -5.12 8.14 3.35
C LYS A 40 -4.21 8.46 2.18
N MET A 41 -3.40 7.50 1.79
CA MET A 41 -2.44 7.68 0.71
C MET A 41 -3.15 7.84 -0.64
N LYS A 42 -4.27 7.13 -0.82
CA LYS A 42 -5.07 7.27 -2.02
C LYS A 42 -5.70 8.65 -2.09
N ASP A 43 -6.24 9.13 -0.97
CA ASP A 43 -6.82 10.47 -0.90
C ASP A 43 -5.79 11.55 -1.17
N ALA A 44 -4.56 11.31 -0.73
CA ALA A 44 -3.46 12.25 -0.94
C ALA A 44 -2.85 12.16 -2.35
N GLY A 45 -3.26 11.18 -3.14
CA GLY A 45 -2.72 11.00 -4.47
C GLY A 45 -1.42 10.20 -4.52
N THR A 46 -1.00 9.64 -3.40
CA THR A 46 0.23 8.83 -3.34
C THR A 46 0.01 7.44 -3.94
N LEU A 47 -1.18 6.91 -3.77
CA LEU A 47 -1.54 5.60 -4.31
C LEU A 47 -2.67 5.74 -5.32
N HIS A 48 -2.76 4.75 -6.19
CA HIS A 48 -3.89 4.64 -7.10
C HIS A 48 -4.31 3.17 -7.19
N SER A 49 -5.48 2.93 -7.75
CA SER A 49 -6.01 1.59 -7.90
C SER A 49 -6.06 1.23 -9.39
N PRO A 50 -5.02 0.56 -9.91
CA PRO A 50 -5.00 0.18 -11.33
C PRO A 50 -6.01 -0.91 -11.65
N LYS A 51 -6.36 -1.72 -10.64
CA LYS A 51 -7.37 -2.76 -10.77
C LYS A 51 -8.19 -2.82 -9.51
N ARG A 52 -9.37 -3.44 -9.61
CA ARG A 52 -10.24 -3.62 -8.46
C ARG A 52 -9.49 -4.35 -7.35
N CYS A 53 -9.53 -3.80 -6.17
CA CYS A 53 -8.88 -4.33 -4.96
C CYS A 53 -7.37 -4.34 -5.00
N PHE A 54 -6.75 -3.82 -6.06
CA PHE A 54 -5.30 -3.69 -6.14
C PHE A 54 -4.91 -2.23 -6.01
N TYR A 55 -3.76 -2.00 -5.40
CA TYR A 55 -3.22 -0.65 -5.21
C TYR A 55 -1.75 -0.62 -5.58
N ASP A 56 -1.28 0.53 -5.99
CA ASP A 56 0.13 0.72 -6.34
C ASP A 56 0.49 2.17 -6.11
N ILE A 57 1.78 2.42 -5.93
CA ILE A 57 2.27 3.80 -5.78
C ILE A 57 2.36 4.44 -7.15
N ASN A 58 2.28 5.77 -7.18
CA ASN A 58 2.48 6.52 -8.43
C ASN A 58 3.97 6.51 -8.73
N ARG A 59 4.33 5.90 -9.83
CA ARG A 59 5.72 5.78 -10.24
C ARG A 59 6.08 6.74 -11.33
#